data_2b2978eea16404bdadefaa4a84a60267
#
_entry.id   2b2978eea16404bdadefaa4a84a60267
#
_cell.length_a   1.000
_cell.length_b   1.000
_cell.length_c   1.000
_cell.angle_alpha   90.00
_cell.angle_beta   90.00
_cell.angle_gamma   90.00
#
_symmetry.space_group_name_H-M   'P 1'
#
loop_
_entity.id
_entity.type
_entity.pdbx_description
1 polymer ?
#
loop_
_entity_poly.entity_id
_entity_poly.type
_entity_poly.pdbx_seq_one_letter_code
_entity_poly.pdbx_strand_id
1 'polypeptide(L)'
;MSIILNIETSNKNCSVSVSESGNIIGLEEQYFEQYSHSKYLHVFIDKLFKKIKLSPSDLSAVAISEGPGSYTGLRIGVSAAKGICFPLNIPLIALDTMHILARKIECSEGYIVPAIDARRDEIYFAMFQSNNCKIPELKVKTDTMILSSDSFSNYYETSTVNFVGDCNKKIMQYLNHENIFFSDYILPSANEMGVLSHSKYVKEQFVDVAEFQPKYLKDFGGKKINN
;
A
#
# COMPACT_ATOMS: atom_id res chain seq x y z
N MET A 1 -13.10 -11.59 16.90
CA MET A 1 -12.55 -10.25 17.04
C MET A 1 -11.09 -10.35 16.65
N SER A 2 -10.62 -9.60 15.66
CA SER A 2 -9.22 -9.66 15.21
C SER A 2 -8.53 -8.34 15.49
N ILE A 3 -7.38 -8.38 16.16
CA ILE A 3 -6.51 -7.23 16.40
C ILE A 3 -5.31 -7.36 15.48
N ILE A 4 -5.13 -6.44 14.53
CA ILE A 4 -4.10 -6.55 13.50
C ILE A 4 -3.19 -5.32 13.55
N LEU A 5 -1.88 -5.54 13.68
CA LEU A 5 -0.87 -4.50 13.48
C LEU A 5 -0.63 -4.35 11.98
N ASN A 6 -0.82 -3.15 11.44
CA ASN A 6 -0.56 -2.82 10.04
C ASN A 6 0.72 -1.98 9.96
N ILE A 7 1.60 -2.32 9.03
CA ILE A 7 2.90 -1.67 8.82
C ILE A 7 3.02 -1.22 7.37
N GLU A 8 3.26 0.07 7.14
CA GLU A 8 3.49 0.66 5.82
C GLU A 8 4.84 1.36 5.78
N THR A 9 5.74 0.85 4.94
CA THR A 9 7.12 1.35 4.79
C THR A 9 7.57 1.42 3.33
N SER A 10 6.64 1.31 2.38
CA SER A 10 6.94 1.27 0.95
C SER A 10 7.41 2.60 0.37
N ASN A 11 7.23 3.69 1.10
CA ASN A 11 7.51 5.06 0.65
C ASN A 11 8.11 5.91 1.77
N LYS A 12 8.15 7.25 1.62
CA LYS A 12 8.71 8.17 2.63
C LYS A 12 7.83 8.38 3.88
N ASN A 13 6.57 7.92 3.86
CA ASN A 13 5.73 7.91 5.05
C ASN A 13 5.99 6.64 5.85
N CYS A 14 6.56 6.75 7.04
CA CYS A 14 6.68 5.64 7.98
C CYS A 14 5.39 5.58 8.78
N SER A 15 4.60 4.54 8.60
CA SER A 15 3.26 4.47 9.16
C SER A 15 2.99 3.10 9.78
N VAL A 16 2.39 3.10 10.98
CA VAL A 16 1.91 1.91 11.66
C VAL A 16 0.54 2.18 12.26
N SER A 17 -0.35 1.21 12.17
CA SER A 17 -1.66 1.28 12.81
C SER A 17 -2.02 -0.04 13.48
N VAL A 18 -2.93 0.02 14.44
CA VAL A 18 -3.62 -1.17 14.95
C VAL A 18 -5.09 -1.04 14.57
N SER A 19 -5.62 -2.11 14.00
CA SER A 19 -7.04 -2.21 13.67
C SER A 19 -7.71 -3.34 14.45
N GLU A 20 -8.95 -3.09 14.87
CA GLU A 20 -9.83 -4.08 15.48
C GLU A 20 -10.98 -4.35 14.52
N SER A 21 -11.08 -5.60 14.04
CA SER A 21 -12.10 -6.03 13.07
C SER A 21 -12.23 -5.06 11.87
N GLY A 22 -11.08 -4.56 11.37
CA GLY A 22 -10.97 -3.65 10.24
C GLY A 22 -11.07 -2.16 10.55
N ASN A 23 -11.47 -1.78 11.76
CA ASN A 23 -11.53 -0.37 12.18
C ASN A 23 -10.20 0.05 12.83
N ILE A 24 -9.64 1.17 12.42
CA ILE A 24 -8.40 1.68 13.00
C ILE A 24 -8.68 2.18 14.42
N ILE A 25 -7.99 1.61 15.42
CA ILE A 25 -8.07 2.02 16.83
C ILE A 25 -6.85 2.83 17.28
N GLY A 26 -5.80 2.89 16.47
CA GLY A 26 -4.65 3.73 16.71
C GLY A 26 -3.75 3.82 15.48
N LEU A 27 -3.11 4.97 15.33
CA LEU A 27 -2.22 5.29 14.22
C LEU A 27 -1.04 6.12 14.74
N GLU A 28 0.16 5.78 14.29
CA GLU A 28 1.37 6.59 14.40
C GLU A 28 2.03 6.64 13.04
N GLU A 29 2.23 7.83 12.50
CA GLU A 29 2.88 8.01 11.20
C GLU A 29 3.62 9.34 11.12
N GLN A 30 4.63 9.38 10.27
CA GLN A 30 5.36 10.59 9.96
C GLN A 30 5.98 10.51 8.56
N TYR A 31 5.80 11.55 7.78
CA TYR A 31 6.53 11.77 6.55
C TYR A 31 7.97 12.22 6.85
N PHE A 32 8.93 11.66 6.12
CA PHE A 32 10.33 12.06 6.18
C PHE A 32 10.84 12.39 4.78
N GLU A 33 11.56 13.49 4.61
CA GLU A 33 12.20 13.82 3.33
C GLU A 33 13.24 12.76 2.92
N GLN A 34 13.92 12.17 3.90
CA GLN A 34 14.85 11.06 3.73
C GLN A 34 14.29 9.81 4.40
N TYR A 35 14.55 8.65 3.81
CA TYR A 35 14.11 7.36 4.37
C TYR A 35 14.70 7.15 5.76
N SER A 36 13.84 7.03 6.76
CA SER A 36 14.20 6.94 8.18
C SER A 36 13.51 5.78 8.90
N HIS A 37 12.97 4.82 8.14
CA HIS A 37 12.19 3.69 8.68
C HIS A 37 12.97 2.87 9.70
N SER A 38 14.27 2.60 9.47
CA SER A 38 15.09 1.84 10.40
C SER A 38 15.20 2.49 11.79
N LYS A 39 15.10 3.82 11.85
CA LYS A 39 15.18 4.57 13.10
C LYS A 39 13.84 4.65 13.83
N TYR A 40 12.74 4.79 13.09
CA TYR A 40 11.46 5.19 13.69
C TYR A 40 10.42 4.09 13.75
N LEU A 41 10.48 3.05 12.91
CA LEU A 41 9.44 2.03 12.82
C LEU A 41 9.13 1.39 14.18
N HIS A 42 10.15 0.89 14.87
CA HIS A 42 9.96 0.25 16.18
C HIS A 42 9.54 1.25 17.27
N VAL A 43 10.01 2.50 17.17
CA VAL A 43 9.60 3.58 18.08
C VAL A 43 8.10 3.87 17.91
N PHE A 44 7.61 3.90 16.68
CA PHE A 44 6.19 4.12 16.41
C PHE A 44 5.34 2.95 16.88
N ILE A 45 5.79 1.71 16.67
CA ILE A 45 5.11 0.51 17.19
C ILE A 45 4.99 0.58 18.72
N ASP A 46 6.08 0.82 19.44
CA ASP A 46 6.09 0.92 20.91
C ASP A 46 5.17 2.06 21.40
N LYS A 47 5.29 3.24 20.79
CA LYS A 47 4.45 4.40 21.11
C LYS A 47 2.96 4.11 20.88
N LEU A 48 2.63 3.45 19.77
CA LEU A 48 1.28 3.08 19.41
C LEU A 48 0.66 2.14 20.45
N PHE A 49 1.36 1.05 20.81
CA PHE A 49 0.87 0.10 21.81
C PHE A 49 0.65 0.75 23.18
N LYS A 50 1.56 1.61 23.64
CA LYS A 50 1.39 2.37 24.88
C LYS A 50 0.17 3.27 24.85
N LYS A 51 -0.08 3.94 23.72
CA LYS A 51 -1.21 4.85 23.52
C LYS A 51 -2.58 4.14 23.59
N ILE A 52 -2.67 2.98 22.92
CA ILE A 52 -3.92 2.19 22.87
C ILE A 52 -4.06 1.20 24.03
N LYS A 53 -3.06 1.11 24.92
CA LYS A 53 -3.02 0.22 26.09
C LYS A 53 -3.19 -1.28 25.73
N LEU A 54 -2.63 -1.69 24.61
CA LEU A 54 -2.52 -3.09 24.20
C LEU A 54 -1.05 -3.53 24.28
N SER A 55 -0.84 -4.85 24.20
CA SER A 55 0.48 -5.46 24.10
C SER A 55 0.63 -6.27 22.81
N PRO A 56 1.84 -6.58 22.33
CA PRO A 56 2.02 -7.43 21.17
C PRO A 56 1.35 -8.81 21.28
N SER A 57 1.17 -9.35 22.50
CA SER A 57 0.48 -10.63 22.74
C SER A 57 -1.02 -10.58 22.46
N ASP A 58 -1.61 -9.39 22.33
CA ASP A 58 -3.04 -9.22 22.00
C ASP A 58 -3.28 -9.31 20.47
N LEU A 59 -2.21 -9.33 19.67
CA LEU A 59 -2.31 -9.38 18.21
C LEU A 59 -2.81 -10.73 17.70
N SER A 60 -3.72 -10.67 16.74
CA SER A 60 -4.20 -11.81 15.96
C SER A 60 -3.37 -12.05 14.69
N ALA A 61 -2.77 -10.98 14.14
CA ALA A 61 -1.96 -11.01 12.92
C ALA A 61 -1.12 -9.72 12.78
N VAL A 62 -0.12 -9.77 11.90
CA VAL A 62 0.54 -8.56 11.38
C VAL A 62 0.26 -8.46 9.88
N ALA A 63 -0.05 -7.26 9.40
CA ALA A 63 -0.17 -6.94 7.98
C ALA A 63 0.96 -6.00 7.54
N ILE A 64 1.53 -6.25 6.37
CA ILE A 64 2.64 -5.50 5.79
C ILE A 64 2.35 -5.15 4.33
N SER A 65 2.74 -3.95 3.89
CA SER A 65 2.80 -3.64 2.47
C SER A 65 3.86 -4.48 1.77
N GLU A 66 3.45 -5.23 0.73
CA GLU A 66 4.35 -6.12 -0.02
C GLU A 66 5.11 -5.43 -1.15
N GLY A 67 4.73 -4.19 -1.49
CA GLY A 67 5.23 -3.45 -2.64
C GLY A 67 4.16 -3.25 -3.73
N PRO A 68 4.51 -2.55 -4.81
CA PRO A 68 5.81 -1.95 -5.10
C PRO A 68 6.13 -0.73 -4.21
N GLY A 69 7.42 -0.36 -4.18
CA GLY A 69 7.88 0.78 -3.41
C GLY A 69 9.37 0.78 -3.14
N SER A 70 9.79 1.50 -2.11
CA SER A 70 11.18 1.59 -1.68
C SER A 70 11.76 0.23 -1.32
N TYR A 71 12.79 -0.20 -2.05
CA TYR A 71 13.49 -1.48 -1.83
C TYR A 71 13.95 -1.67 -0.38
N THR A 72 14.61 -0.66 0.18
CA THR A 72 15.08 -0.68 1.57
C THR A 72 13.92 -0.59 2.56
N GLY A 73 12.95 0.28 2.31
CA GLY A 73 11.78 0.46 3.16
C GLY A 73 10.98 -0.83 3.32
N LEU A 74 10.66 -1.49 2.21
CA LEU A 74 9.93 -2.76 2.21
C LEU A 74 10.67 -3.85 3.03
N ARG A 75 12.00 -3.96 2.88
CA ARG A 75 12.78 -4.93 3.66
C ARG A 75 12.78 -4.66 5.16
N ILE A 76 12.86 -3.39 5.55
CA ILE A 76 12.79 -2.99 6.97
C ILE A 76 11.43 -3.39 7.53
N GLY A 77 10.33 -3.07 6.84
CA GLY A 77 8.98 -3.41 7.27
C GLY A 77 8.75 -4.92 7.37
N VAL A 78 9.15 -5.67 6.34
CA VAL A 78 9.01 -7.13 6.32
C VAL A 78 9.84 -7.78 7.43
N SER A 79 11.07 -7.32 7.67
CA SER A 79 11.90 -7.85 8.76
C SER A 79 11.27 -7.59 10.14
N ALA A 80 10.71 -6.39 10.35
CA ALA A 80 10.00 -6.06 11.58
C ALA A 80 8.73 -6.93 11.75
N ALA A 81 7.92 -7.08 10.69
CA ALA A 81 6.73 -7.91 10.71
C ALA A 81 7.03 -9.38 11.04
N LYS A 82 8.04 -9.97 10.39
CA LYS A 82 8.51 -11.34 10.69
C LYS A 82 9.01 -11.47 12.12
N GLY A 83 9.78 -10.49 12.61
CA GLY A 83 10.30 -10.46 13.98
C GLY A 83 9.20 -10.40 15.05
N ILE A 84 8.00 -9.94 14.70
CA ILE A 84 6.82 -9.95 15.57
C ILE A 84 6.02 -11.25 15.39
N CYS A 85 5.76 -11.66 14.15
CA CYS A 85 4.95 -12.85 13.85
C CYS A 85 5.59 -14.14 14.39
N PHE A 86 6.89 -14.31 14.18
CA PHE A 86 7.57 -15.55 14.49
C PHE A 86 7.51 -15.94 15.99
N PRO A 87 7.92 -15.07 16.96
CA PRO A 87 7.87 -15.40 18.38
C PRO A 87 6.45 -15.49 18.92
N LEU A 88 5.48 -14.79 18.34
CA LEU A 88 4.08 -14.83 18.77
C LEU A 88 3.29 -15.96 18.11
N ASN A 89 3.86 -16.65 17.14
CA ASN A 89 3.20 -17.68 16.33
C ASN A 89 1.86 -17.21 15.73
N ILE A 90 1.86 -15.97 15.19
CA ILE A 90 0.70 -15.37 14.54
C ILE A 90 0.94 -15.18 13.03
N PRO A 91 -0.11 -15.20 12.20
CA PRO A 91 0.03 -15.10 10.75
C PRO A 91 0.49 -13.72 10.27
N LEU A 92 1.17 -13.73 9.11
CA LEU A 92 1.55 -12.56 8.35
C LEU A 92 0.61 -12.37 7.15
N ILE A 93 0.16 -11.14 6.94
CA ILE A 93 -0.72 -10.75 5.83
C ILE A 93 0.04 -9.78 4.93
N ALA A 94 0.15 -10.10 3.64
CA ALA A 94 0.75 -9.22 2.65
C ALA A 94 -0.34 -8.41 1.93
N LEU A 95 -0.15 -7.09 1.82
CA LEU A 95 -1.06 -6.17 1.14
C LEU A 95 -0.33 -5.44 0.00
N ASP A 96 -0.93 -5.46 -1.18
CA ASP A 96 -0.40 -4.71 -2.32
C ASP A 96 -0.45 -3.20 -2.04
N THR A 97 0.68 -2.50 -2.24
CA THR A 97 0.80 -1.06 -1.97
C THR A 97 -0.17 -0.24 -2.83
N MET A 98 -0.45 -0.69 -4.07
CA MET A 98 -1.42 -0.01 -4.92
C MET A 98 -2.83 -0.11 -4.36
N HIS A 99 -3.20 -1.25 -3.74
CA HIS A 99 -4.50 -1.39 -3.10
C HIS A 99 -4.65 -0.49 -1.88
N ILE A 100 -3.59 -0.36 -1.06
CA ILE A 100 -3.55 0.57 0.07
C ILE A 100 -3.75 2.00 -0.43
N LEU A 101 -3.05 2.39 -1.49
CA LEU A 101 -3.11 3.73 -2.06
C LEU A 101 -4.48 4.03 -2.69
N ALA A 102 -5.10 3.05 -3.37
CA ALA A 102 -6.43 3.19 -3.95
C ALA A 102 -7.50 3.50 -2.90
N ARG A 103 -7.33 3.01 -1.68
CA ARG A 103 -8.24 3.24 -0.55
C ARG A 103 -8.26 4.69 -0.04
N LYS A 104 -7.32 5.52 -0.47
CA LYS A 104 -7.28 6.96 -0.14
C LYS A 104 -8.30 7.79 -0.93
N ILE A 105 -8.84 7.23 -2.00
CA ILE A 105 -9.82 7.90 -2.85
C ILE A 105 -11.21 7.36 -2.55
N GLU A 106 -12.11 8.26 -2.21
CA GLU A 106 -13.54 8.01 -2.16
C GLU A 106 -14.15 8.55 -3.45
N CYS A 107 -14.45 7.68 -4.39
CA CYS A 107 -15.24 8.02 -5.56
C CYS A 107 -16.41 7.03 -5.70
N SER A 108 -17.54 7.55 -6.14
CA SER A 108 -18.76 6.74 -6.28
C SER A 108 -18.70 5.82 -7.49
N GLU A 109 -18.09 6.29 -8.58
CA GLU A 109 -18.06 5.62 -9.88
C GLU A 109 -16.72 5.87 -10.59
N GLY A 110 -16.43 5.03 -11.59
CA GLY A 110 -15.25 5.14 -12.42
C GLY A 110 -14.07 4.32 -11.91
N TYR A 111 -12.89 4.68 -12.39
CA TYR A 111 -11.66 3.95 -12.09
C TYR A 111 -10.77 4.76 -11.13
N ILE A 112 -10.12 4.05 -10.22
CA ILE A 112 -9.04 4.55 -9.38
C ILE A 112 -7.75 3.94 -9.89
N VAL A 113 -6.77 4.77 -10.23
CA VAL A 113 -5.46 4.36 -10.71
C VAL A 113 -4.39 4.87 -9.73
N PRO A 114 -4.07 4.07 -8.70
CA PRO A 114 -2.88 4.33 -7.90
C PRO A 114 -1.65 4.22 -8.78
N ALA A 115 -0.75 5.20 -8.66
CA ALA A 115 0.45 5.26 -9.46
C ALA A 115 1.65 5.76 -8.63
N ILE A 116 2.76 5.03 -8.68
CA ILE A 116 4.01 5.35 -7.99
C ILE A 116 5.12 5.47 -9.03
N ASP A 117 6.03 6.41 -8.81
CA ASP A 117 7.15 6.66 -9.71
C ASP A 117 8.10 5.44 -9.81
N ALA A 118 8.21 4.86 -11.01
CA ALA A 118 9.13 3.75 -11.31
C ALA A 118 10.44 4.24 -11.96
N ARG A 119 10.71 5.57 -11.90
CA ARG A 119 11.82 6.30 -12.53
C ARG A 119 11.69 6.41 -14.06
N ARG A 120 12.39 7.39 -14.64
CA ARG A 120 12.29 7.74 -16.07
C ARG A 120 10.82 7.95 -16.46
N ASP A 121 10.40 7.48 -17.64
CA ASP A 121 9.01 7.62 -18.13
C ASP A 121 8.09 6.47 -17.70
N GLU A 122 8.51 5.68 -16.70
CA GLU A 122 7.74 4.56 -16.19
C GLU A 122 7.04 4.86 -14.87
N ILE A 123 5.89 4.22 -14.69
CA ILE A 123 5.14 4.17 -13.43
C ILE A 123 4.88 2.73 -13.00
N TYR A 124 4.82 2.48 -11.70
CA TYR A 124 4.09 1.36 -11.14
C TYR A 124 2.62 1.78 -11.04
N PHE A 125 1.72 0.94 -11.46
CA PHE A 125 0.29 1.22 -11.39
C PHE A 125 -0.50 -0.06 -11.14
N ALA A 126 -1.72 0.12 -10.70
CA ALA A 126 -2.82 -0.84 -10.76
C ALA A 126 -4.08 -0.10 -11.16
N MET A 127 -5.15 -0.81 -11.46
CA MET A 127 -6.44 -0.18 -11.70
C MET A 127 -7.52 -0.88 -10.90
N PHE A 128 -8.33 -0.07 -10.27
CA PHE A 128 -9.46 -0.53 -9.48
C PHE A 128 -10.73 0.15 -10.00
N GLN A 129 -11.84 -0.57 -9.95
CA GLN A 129 -13.15 0.02 -10.18
C GLN A 129 -13.79 0.40 -8.84
N SER A 130 -14.25 1.64 -8.75
CA SER A 130 -15.06 2.09 -7.63
C SER A 130 -16.53 1.72 -7.87
N ASN A 131 -17.12 1.07 -6.89
CA ASN A 131 -18.52 0.64 -6.90
C ASN A 131 -19.20 1.02 -5.59
N ASN A 132 -18.89 2.17 -5.02
CA ASN A 132 -19.34 2.58 -3.67
C ASN A 132 -18.98 1.59 -2.55
N CYS A 133 -18.03 0.69 -2.80
CA CYS A 133 -17.60 -0.30 -1.83
C CYS A 133 -16.40 0.19 -1.03
N LYS A 134 -16.33 -0.20 0.25
CA LYS A 134 -15.16 0.09 1.11
C LYS A 134 -13.85 -0.48 0.55
N ILE A 135 -13.91 -1.53 -0.26
CA ILE A 135 -12.76 -2.13 -0.93
C ILE A 135 -13.03 -2.06 -2.44
N PRO A 136 -12.29 -1.24 -3.20
CA PRO A 136 -12.46 -1.14 -4.65
C PRO A 136 -12.05 -2.45 -5.33
N GLU A 137 -12.75 -2.78 -6.42
CA GLU A 137 -12.53 -4.02 -7.16
C GLU A 137 -11.32 -3.92 -8.07
N LEU A 138 -10.38 -4.86 -7.95
CA LEU A 138 -9.20 -4.92 -8.80
C LEU A 138 -9.58 -5.27 -10.26
N LYS A 139 -9.23 -4.41 -11.22
CA LYS A 139 -9.42 -4.62 -12.67
C LYS A 139 -8.11 -4.92 -13.39
N VAL A 140 -7.05 -4.20 -13.05
CA VAL A 140 -5.71 -4.45 -13.61
C VAL A 140 -4.75 -4.65 -12.44
N LYS A 141 -4.07 -5.80 -12.45
CA LYS A 141 -3.06 -6.14 -11.43
C LYS A 141 -1.89 -5.16 -11.48
N THR A 142 -1.24 -5.01 -10.35
CA THR A 142 -0.04 -4.18 -10.21
C THR A 142 1.05 -4.58 -11.18
N ASP A 143 1.47 -3.66 -12.03
CA ASP A 143 2.50 -3.82 -13.05
C ASP A 143 3.25 -2.49 -13.28
N THR A 144 4.16 -2.48 -14.24
CA THR A 144 4.88 -1.30 -14.74
C THR A 144 4.33 -0.88 -16.09
N MET A 145 4.32 0.43 -16.37
CA MET A 145 3.94 0.98 -17.65
C MET A 145 4.87 2.12 -18.02
N ILE A 146 5.32 2.15 -19.30
CA ILE A 146 5.91 3.35 -19.91
C ILE A 146 4.75 4.23 -20.36
N LEU A 147 4.73 5.50 -19.92
CA LEU A 147 3.67 6.43 -20.27
C LEU A 147 3.75 6.85 -21.73
N SER A 148 2.59 6.96 -22.37
CA SER A 148 2.38 7.50 -23.72
C SER A 148 1.08 8.31 -23.73
N SER A 149 0.82 9.05 -24.81
CA SER A 149 -0.44 9.78 -25.00
C SER A 149 -1.68 8.90 -24.99
N ASP A 150 -1.53 7.63 -25.35
CA ASP A 150 -2.65 6.68 -25.46
C ASP A 150 -2.82 5.82 -24.21
N SER A 151 -1.96 6.04 -23.18
CA SER A 151 -2.08 5.32 -21.92
C SER A 151 -3.46 5.55 -21.30
N PHE A 152 -4.14 4.48 -20.93
CA PHE A 152 -5.48 4.47 -20.32
C PHE A 152 -6.63 4.98 -21.21
N SER A 153 -6.44 5.22 -22.53
CA SER A 153 -7.48 5.76 -23.44
C SER A 153 -8.78 4.96 -23.40
N ASN A 154 -8.71 3.64 -23.44
CA ASN A 154 -9.85 2.74 -23.38
C ASN A 154 -10.73 2.91 -22.12
N TYR A 155 -10.21 3.59 -21.09
CA TYR A 155 -10.92 3.79 -19.81
C TYR A 155 -11.46 5.23 -19.70
N TYR A 156 -10.64 6.24 -19.96
CA TYR A 156 -11.10 7.63 -19.80
C TYR A 156 -12.03 8.09 -20.93
N GLU A 157 -12.04 7.45 -22.08
CA GLU A 157 -13.02 7.71 -23.13
C GLU A 157 -14.45 7.32 -22.74
N THR A 158 -14.60 6.38 -21.81
CA THR A 158 -15.91 5.82 -21.42
C THR A 158 -16.30 6.09 -19.98
N SER A 159 -15.37 6.48 -19.12
CA SER A 159 -15.61 6.67 -17.69
C SER A 159 -14.58 7.61 -17.06
N THR A 160 -14.80 8.00 -15.82
CA THR A 160 -13.85 8.81 -15.07
C THR A 160 -12.65 7.97 -14.60
N VAL A 161 -11.46 8.56 -14.64
CA VAL A 161 -10.20 7.95 -14.17
C VAL A 161 -9.54 8.87 -13.16
N ASN A 162 -9.41 8.41 -11.92
CA ASN A 162 -8.87 9.15 -10.80
C ASN A 162 -7.46 8.64 -10.48
N PHE A 163 -6.44 9.43 -10.79
CA PHE A 163 -5.06 9.11 -10.43
C PHE A 163 -4.74 9.54 -9.01
N VAL A 164 -4.05 8.65 -8.27
CA VAL A 164 -3.62 8.88 -6.89
C VAL A 164 -2.19 8.38 -6.69
N GLY A 165 -1.34 9.20 -6.07
CA GLY A 165 0.04 8.82 -5.76
C GLY A 165 1.03 9.96 -5.85
N ASP A 166 2.29 9.62 -6.12
CA ASP A 166 3.41 10.57 -6.10
C ASP A 166 3.90 10.99 -7.50
N CYS A 167 3.31 10.43 -8.57
CA CYS A 167 3.73 10.69 -9.94
C CYS A 167 2.69 11.44 -10.81
N ASN A 168 1.70 12.08 -10.22
CA ASN A 168 0.67 12.82 -10.94
C ASN A 168 1.26 13.86 -11.92
N LYS A 169 2.28 14.63 -11.50
CA LYS A 169 2.95 15.60 -12.38
C LYS A 169 3.60 14.97 -13.61
N LYS A 170 4.09 13.72 -13.48
CA LYS A 170 4.65 12.96 -14.60
C LYS A 170 3.53 12.52 -15.55
N ILE A 171 2.42 12.02 -15.02
CA ILE A 171 1.27 11.55 -15.81
C ILE A 171 0.64 12.71 -16.59
N MET A 172 0.50 13.89 -15.98
CA MET A 172 -0.04 15.11 -16.61
C MET A 172 0.75 15.58 -17.84
N GLN A 173 2.01 15.17 -18.00
CA GLN A 173 2.81 15.49 -19.20
C GLN A 173 2.38 14.67 -20.43
N TYR A 174 1.71 13.55 -20.22
CA TYR A 174 1.27 12.63 -21.27
C TYR A 174 -0.24 12.64 -21.47
N LEU A 175 -1.01 12.83 -20.40
CA LEU A 175 -2.46 12.69 -20.39
C LEU A 175 -3.14 13.98 -20.03
N ASN A 176 -4.08 14.41 -20.90
CA ASN A 176 -4.95 15.55 -20.67
C ASN A 176 -6.33 15.25 -21.29
N HIS A 177 -7.33 14.98 -20.45
CA HIS A 177 -8.69 14.68 -20.87
C HIS A 177 -9.69 15.09 -19.78
N GLU A 178 -10.91 15.47 -20.14
CA GLU A 178 -11.95 15.95 -19.21
C GLU A 178 -12.37 14.89 -18.16
N ASN A 179 -12.26 13.60 -18.49
CA ASN A 179 -12.57 12.50 -17.59
C ASN A 179 -11.38 12.06 -16.72
N ILE A 180 -10.24 12.75 -16.78
CA ILE A 180 -9.07 12.45 -15.98
C ILE A 180 -8.98 13.41 -14.80
N PHE A 181 -8.90 12.85 -13.59
CA PHE A 181 -8.78 13.59 -12.35
C PHE A 181 -7.50 13.19 -11.62
N PHE A 182 -6.89 14.15 -10.95
CA PHE A 182 -5.67 13.92 -10.17
C PHE A 182 -5.91 14.35 -8.73
N SER A 183 -5.67 13.45 -7.80
CA SER A 183 -5.61 13.80 -6.39
C SER A 183 -4.37 14.66 -6.10
N ASP A 184 -4.32 15.30 -4.94
CA ASP A 184 -3.09 15.87 -4.41
C ASP A 184 -1.99 14.80 -4.26
N TYR A 185 -0.76 15.25 -3.92
CA TYR A 185 0.33 14.33 -3.61
C TYR A 185 -0.03 13.46 -2.39
N ILE A 186 -0.30 12.19 -2.64
CA ILE A 186 -0.77 11.25 -1.63
C ILE A 186 0.20 10.05 -1.57
N LEU A 187 0.53 9.62 -0.36
CA LEU A 187 1.37 8.45 -0.09
C LEU A 187 0.55 7.36 0.61
N PRO A 188 0.91 6.08 0.44
CA PRO A 188 0.33 4.98 1.20
C PRO A 188 0.49 5.20 2.71
N SER A 189 -0.49 4.73 3.48
CA SER A 189 -0.47 4.81 4.95
C SER A 189 -1.09 3.55 5.57
N ALA A 190 -0.65 3.21 6.77
CA ALA A 190 -1.23 2.11 7.54
C ALA A 190 -2.69 2.36 7.94
N ASN A 191 -3.16 3.61 7.84
CA ASN A 191 -4.57 3.96 8.08
C ASN A 191 -5.53 3.24 7.14
N GLU A 192 -5.17 3.08 5.87
CA GLU A 192 -6.00 2.45 4.85
C GLU A 192 -5.92 0.92 4.87
N MET A 193 -4.99 0.35 5.65
CA MET A 193 -4.76 -1.10 5.67
C MET A 193 -5.81 -1.88 6.47
N GLY A 194 -6.48 -1.27 7.46
CA GLY A 194 -7.33 -1.98 8.43
C GLY A 194 -8.39 -2.86 7.78
N VAL A 195 -9.21 -2.32 6.87
CA VAL A 195 -10.27 -3.07 6.18
C VAL A 195 -9.68 -4.16 5.27
N LEU A 196 -8.56 -3.87 4.59
CA LEU A 196 -7.89 -4.81 3.69
C LEU A 196 -7.29 -5.99 4.48
N SER A 197 -6.59 -5.71 5.57
CA SER A 197 -5.98 -6.73 6.43
C SER A 197 -7.04 -7.60 7.09
N HIS A 198 -8.12 -7.01 7.60
CA HIS A 198 -9.23 -7.75 8.17
C HIS A 198 -9.92 -8.65 7.13
N SER A 199 -10.17 -8.15 5.90
CA SER A 199 -10.74 -8.95 4.82
C SER A 199 -9.89 -10.17 4.49
N LYS A 200 -8.55 -10.03 4.42
CA LYS A 200 -7.64 -11.15 4.19
C LYS A 200 -7.56 -12.08 5.41
N TYR A 201 -7.60 -11.54 6.63
CA TYR A 201 -7.61 -12.32 7.86
C TYR A 201 -8.81 -13.28 7.93
N VAL A 202 -10.02 -12.77 7.67
CA VAL A 202 -11.25 -13.57 7.68
C VAL A 202 -11.23 -14.66 6.61
N LYS A 203 -10.55 -14.40 5.48
CA LYS A 203 -10.38 -15.37 4.38
C LYS A 203 -9.17 -16.29 4.57
N GLU A 204 -8.46 -16.19 5.69
CA GLU A 204 -7.24 -16.95 5.98
C GLU A 204 -6.16 -16.81 4.88
N GLN A 205 -6.11 -15.66 4.20
CA GLN A 205 -5.16 -15.36 3.13
C GLN A 205 -3.82 -14.88 3.74
N PHE A 206 -3.08 -15.82 4.30
CA PHE A 206 -1.80 -15.61 4.94
C PHE A 206 -0.64 -15.96 4.01
N VAL A 207 0.52 -15.37 4.29
CA VAL A 207 1.78 -15.73 3.65
C VAL A 207 2.68 -16.46 4.64
N ASP A 208 3.57 -17.30 4.12
CA ASP A 208 4.54 -17.99 4.96
C ASP A 208 5.51 -16.99 5.60
N VAL A 209 5.60 -16.98 6.92
CA VAL A 209 6.40 -16.01 7.66
C VAL A 209 7.88 -16.16 7.38
N ALA A 210 8.40 -17.38 7.17
CA ALA A 210 9.81 -17.61 6.91
C ALA A 210 10.19 -17.22 5.47
N GLU A 211 9.40 -17.65 4.49
CA GLU A 211 9.73 -17.56 3.07
C GLU A 211 9.31 -16.23 2.43
N PHE A 212 8.36 -15.49 3.02
CA PHE A 212 7.83 -14.27 2.43
C PHE A 212 8.93 -13.25 2.13
N GLN A 213 8.87 -12.66 0.94
CA GLN A 213 9.73 -11.56 0.49
C GLN A 213 8.87 -10.47 -0.14
N PRO A 214 9.33 -9.20 -0.11
CA PRO A 214 8.66 -8.12 -0.83
C PRO A 214 8.55 -8.44 -2.32
N LYS A 215 7.48 -7.96 -2.93
CA LYS A 215 7.23 -8.11 -4.36
C LYS A 215 8.02 -7.05 -5.14
N TYR A 216 9.04 -7.50 -5.85
CA TYR A 216 9.84 -6.65 -6.71
C TYR A 216 9.39 -6.82 -8.17
N LEU A 217 8.88 -5.74 -8.78
CA LEU A 217 8.49 -5.73 -10.20
C LEU A 217 9.69 -5.43 -11.11
N LYS A 218 10.77 -4.87 -10.54
CA LYS A 218 12.05 -4.64 -11.22
C LYS A 218 13.19 -5.12 -10.34
N ASP A 219 14.29 -5.55 -10.97
CA ASP A 219 15.52 -5.84 -10.26
C ASP A 219 16.17 -4.55 -9.71
N PHE A 220 17.22 -4.68 -8.90
CA PHE A 220 17.94 -3.53 -8.34
C PHE A 220 18.55 -2.63 -9.43
N GLY A 221 18.79 -3.14 -10.63
CA GLY A 221 19.26 -2.41 -11.81
C GLY A 221 18.16 -1.73 -12.62
N GLY A 222 16.90 -1.91 -12.24
CA GLY A 222 15.74 -1.30 -12.89
C GLY A 222 15.21 -2.06 -14.11
N LYS A 223 15.60 -3.32 -14.30
CA LYS A 223 15.01 -4.19 -15.34
C LYS A 223 13.77 -4.88 -14.80
N LYS A 224 12.76 -5.04 -15.66
CA LYS A 224 11.54 -5.78 -15.31
C LYS A 224 11.89 -7.25 -15.02
N ILE A 225 11.37 -7.79 -13.92
CA ILE A 225 11.48 -9.22 -13.61
C ILE A 225 10.34 -9.93 -14.36
N ASN A 226 10.70 -10.80 -15.29
CA ASN A 226 9.74 -11.69 -15.94
C ASN A 226 9.51 -12.88 -14.99
N ASN A 227 8.34 -12.91 -14.36
CA ASN A 227 7.84 -14.06 -13.60
C ASN A 227 6.98 -14.93 -14.49
#